data_cae3a20f0970af21cfc1c5035fdbda50
#
_entry.id   cae3a20f0970af21cfc1c5035fdbda50
#
_cell.length_a   1.000
_cell.length_b   1.000
_cell.length_c   1.000
_cell.angle_alpha   90.00
_cell.angle_beta   90.00
_cell.angle_gamma   90.00
#
_symmetry.space_group_name_H-M   'P 1'
#
loop_
_entity.id
_entity.type
_entity.pdbx_description
1 polymer ?
#
loop_
_entity_poly.entity_id
_entity_poly.type
_entity_poly.pdbx_seq_one_letter_code
_entity_poly.pdbx_strand_id
1 'polypeptide(L)'
;MLFIETDSPPPFYQEQLTPTKRQQLDKWFIGHRSQRYYLKRFEQFDQQGYLSPKWHWAAFFITFPWLLYRKRYMDAIVYSVAGWSFIQLNVAIVLVAFEFVAMSYIPDAYQMATRIGIAAIIWLFWSFMVARWTDAYYYRMARREIADAINDYPRDEAAQQAHLRREGGVSLFGLALGFGFFAFALMVIKVQFLPIIAKPKANEVLFDTYDVAKTTQNRVALMYQKTGRCPVNLPLNTETQQIRIEIDNKAAGVAETDCAVIATIRNVKFPIRYLNDQTLVFYHLPEGDSWDCMSSLNKKLAPESCNEDTP
;
A
#
# COMPACT_ATOMS: atom_id res chain seq x y z
N MET A 1 -18.00 14.55 9.21
CA MET A 1 -18.63 15.81 8.82
C MET A 1 -17.62 16.97 8.88
N LEU A 2 -16.50 16.81 8.20
CA LEU A 2 -15.37 17.75 8.19
C LEU A 2 -15.66 19.05 7.41
N PHE A 3 -16.77 19.13 6.67
CA PHE A 3 -16.98 20.17 5.64
C PHE A 3 -18.39 20.76 5.60
N ILE A 4 -19.21 20.55 6.63
CA ILE A 4 -20.53 21.20 6.69
C ILE A 4 -20.31 22.58 7.34
N GLU A 5 -20.40 23.63 6.55
CA GLU A 5 -20.54 24.99 7.05
C GLU A 5 -21.83 25.09 7.87
N THR A 6 -21.70 25.44 9.13
CA THR A 6 -22.82 26.01 9.87
C THR A 6 -22.78 27.51 9.64
N ASP A 7 -23.84 28.06 9.11
CA ASP A 7 -23.99 29.50 8.78
C ASP A 7 -23.86 30.44 9.98
N SER A 8 -23.83 29.91 11.19
CA SER A 8 -23.66 30.71 12.40
C SER A 8 -22.24 30.60 12.95
N PRO A 9 -21.56 31.71 13.23
CA PRO A 9 -20.30 31.70 13.95
C PRO A 9 -20.47 30.98 15.30
N PRO A 10 -19.43 30.35 15.83
CA PRO A 10 -19.47 29.74 17.16
C PRO A 10 -19.96 30.73 18.21
N PRO A 11 -20.75 30.29 19.21
CA PRO A 11 -21.40 31.19 20.19
C PRO A 11 -20.44 32.15 20.90
N PHE A 12 -19.17 31.80 21.04
CA PHE A 12 -18.18 32.63 21.72
C PHE A 12 -17.84 33.93 20.96
N TYR A 13 -18.15 34.06 19.66
CA TYR A 13 -18.02 35.35 18.94
C TYR A 13 -19.02 36.41 19.43
N GLN A 14 -20.09 35.98 20.08
CA GLN A 14 -21.04 36.88 20.71
C GLN A 14 -20.49 37.52 22.00
N GLU A 15 -19.45 36.91 22.61
CA GLU A 15 -18.74 37.54 23.71
C GLU A 15 -17.76 38.59 23.17
N GLN A 16 -17.77 39.78 23.74
CA GLN A 16 -16.93 40.92 23.37
C GLN A 16 -15.49 40.71 23.85
N LEU A 17 -14.80 39.72 23.30
CA LEU A 17 -13.39 39.55 23.55
C LEU A 17 -12.57 40.65 22.85
N THR A 18 -11.73 41.34 23.61
CA THR A 18 -10.79 42.28 23.01
C THR A 18 -9.83 41.54 22.06
N PRO A 19 -9.37 42.20 20.97
CA PRO A 19 -8.43 41.54 20.02
C PRO A 19 -7.17 41.01 20.71
N THR A 20 -6.69 41.71 21.75
CA THR A 20 -5.53 41.30 22.56
C THR A 20 -5.79 40.03 23.35
N LYS A 21 -6.95 39.90 23.99
CA LYS A 21 -7.33 38.69 24.73
C LYS A 21 -7.52 37.51 23.80
N ARG A 22 -8.18 37.70 22.65
CA ARG A 22 -8.34 36.70 21.63
C ARG A 22 -7.00 36.15 21.12
N GLN A 23 -6.07 37.05 20.77
CA GLN A 23 -4.73 36.66 20.33
C GLN A 23 -3.96 35.91 21.43
N GLN A 24 -4.16 36.27 22.70
CA GLN A 24 -3.53 35.59 23.86
C GLN A 24 -4.04 34.14 23.97
N LEU A 25 -5.35 33.93 23.89
CA LEU A 25 -5.98 32.61 23.94
C LEU A 25 -5.54 31.74 22.75
N ASP A 26 -5.49 32.32 21.56
CA ASP A 26 -4.98 31.66 20.35
C ASP A 26 -3.52 31.22 20.53
N LYS A 27 -2.67 32.07 21.10
CA LYS A 27 -1.26 31.72 21.41
C LYS A 27 -1.15 30.54 22.37
N TRP A 28 -2.00 30.48 23.39
CA TRP A 28 -2.01 29.39 24.36
C TRP A 28 -2.43 28.07 23.72
N PHE A 29 -3.47 28.12 22.85
CA PHE A 29 -3.96 26.93 22.14
C PHE A 29 -2.97 26.45 21.06
N ILE A 30 -2.45 27.33 20.21
CA ILE A 30 -1.57 26.93 19.10
C ILE A 30 -0.22 26.40 19.61
N GLY A 31 0.29 26.96 20.72
CA GLY A 31 1.62 26.66 21.24
C GLY A 31 2.75 27.30 20.43
N HIS A 32 4.00 26.94 20.70
CA HIS A 32 5.16 27.59 20.09
C HIS A 32 5.39 27.22 18.62
N ARG A 33 5.09 25.97 18.24
CA ARG A 33 5.37 25.49 16.88
C ARG A 33 4.31 25.94 15.90
N SER A 34 4.76 26.55 14.80
CA SER A 34 3.89 27.12 13.74
C SER A 34 2.97 28.24 14.23
N GLN A 35 3.24 28.85 15.39
CA GLN A 35 2.42 29.88 16.01
C GLN A 35 2.18 31.06 15.06
N ARG A 36 3.25 31.59 14.45
CA ARG A 36 3.18 32.74 13.52
C ARG A 36 2.26 32.47 12.32
N TYR A 37 2.32 31.25 11.78
CA TYR A 37 1.49 30.85 10.66
C TYR A 37 -0.01 30.84 11.03
N TYR A 38 -0.35 30.14 12.13
CA TYR A 38 -1.76 30.00 12.51
C TYR A 38 -2.35 31.28 13.08
N LEU A 39 -1.60 32.08 13.81
CA LEU A 39 -2.09 33.40 14.28
C LEU A 39 -2.47 34.29 13.10
N LYS A 40 -1.61 34.40 12.07
CA LYS A 40 -1.93 35.14 10.86
C LYS A 40 -3.15 34.59 10.14
N ARG A 41 -3.29 33.26 10.14
CA ARG A 41 -4.40 32.58 9.46
C ARG A 41 -5.71 32.78 10.21
N PHE A 42 -5.71 32.70 11.52
CA PHE A 42 -6.87 32.94 12.38
C PHE A 42 -7.34 34.39 12.29
N GLU A 43 -6.40 35.33 12.33
CA GLU A 43 -6.68 36.75 12.12
C GLU A 43 -7.36 37.00 10.75
N GLN A 44 -6.90 36.35 9.69
CA GLN A 44 -7.55 36.45 8.38
C GLN A 44 -9.01 35.96 8.43
N PHE A 45 -9.29 34.84 9.08
CA PHE A 45 -10.66 34.33 9.22
C PHE A 45 -11.54 35.30 10.04
N ASP A 46 -11.00 35.83 11.14
CA ASP A 46 -11.71 36.80 12.00
C ASP A 46 -12.05 38.10 11.24
N GLN A 47 -11.13 38.59 10.40
CA GLN A 47 -11.32 39.81 9.60
C GLN A 47 -12.29 39.60 8.44
N GLN A 48 -12.21 38.45 7.78
CA GLN A 48 -13.06 38.15 6.62
C GLN A 48 -14.48 37.74 7.01
N GLY A 49 -14.68 37.23 8.21
CA GLY A 49 -15.98 36.69 8.67
C GLY A 49 -16.40 35.37 8.00
N TYR A 50 -15.56 34.78 7.15
CA TYR A 50 -15.80 33.50 6.52
C TYR A 50 -14.51 32.66 6.41
N LEU A 51 -14.67 31.35 6.26
CA LEU A 51 -13.57 30.40 6.15
C LEU A 51 -13.12 30.27 4.69
N SER A 52 -11.90 30.66 4.40
CA SER A 52 -11.33 30.58 3.06
C SER A 52 -10.39 29.37 2.92
N PRO A 53 -10.45 28.60 1.82
CA PRO A 53 -9.57 27.47 1.60
C PRO A 53 -8.12 27.95 1.36
N LYS A 54 -7.16 27.20 1.89
CA LYS A 54 -5.72 27.41 1.65
C LYS A 54 -5.00 26.08 1.65
N TRP A 55 -3.99 25.97 0.79
CA TRP A 55 -3.22 24.76 0.66
C TRP A 55 -2.34 24.49 1.89
N HIS A 56 -2.42 23.25 2.40
CA HIS A 56 -1.66 22.78 3.55
C HIS A 56 -0.93 21.47 3.23
N TRP A 57 0.38 21.56 2.96
CA TRP A 57 1.19 20.43 2.50
C TRP A 57 1.20 19.24 3.47
N ALA A 58 1.37 19.49 4.76
CA ALA A 58 1.40 18.41 5.74
C ALA A 58 0.09 17.61 5.78
N ALA A 59 -1.05 18.30 5.67
CA ALA A 59 -2.35 17.62 5.63
C ALA A 59 -2.57 16.87 4.32
N PHE A 60 -1.99 17.33 3.22
CA PHE A 60 -2.08 16.60 1.95
C PHE A 60 -1.39 15.24 1.99
N PHE A 61 -0.14 15.20 2.47
CA PHE A 61 0.65 13.97 2.47
C PHE A 61 0.40 13.07 3.68
N ILE A 62 0.17 13.66 4.83
CA ILE A 62 0.17 12.97 6.13
C ILE A 62 -0.99 13.43 7.03
N THR A 63 -2.22 13.44 6.53
CA THR A 63 -3.41 13.90 7.30
C THR A 63 -3.51 13.24 8.67
N PHE A 64 -3.45 11.90 8.75
CA PHE A 64 -3.58 11.16 10.00
C PHE A 64 -2.43 11.48 10.99
N PRO A 65 -1.14 11.39 10.62
CA PRO A 65 -0.05 11.85 11.49
C PRO A 65 -0.14 13.33 11.89
N TRP A 66 -0.65 14.19 11.00
CA TRP A 66 -0.83 15.60 11.31
C TRP A 66 -1.88 15.82 12.39
N LEU A 67 -3.01 15.11 12.34
CA LEU A 67 -4.02 15.15 13.40
C LEU A 67 -3.45 14.70 14.75
N LEU A 68 -2.73 13.59 14.80
CA LEU A 68 -2.06 13.11 16.00
C LEU A 68 -0.98 14.09 16.51
N TYR A 69 -0.24 14.70 15.60
CA TYR A 69 0.73 15.75 15.94
C TYR A 69 0.06 16.97 16.58
N ARG A 70 -1.16 17.32 16.14
CA ARG A 70 -1.97 18.40 16.71
C ARG A 70 -2.80 17.97 17.93
N LYS A 71 -2.50 16.83 18.54
CA LYS A 71 -3.20 16.22 19.69
C LYS A 71 -4.70 15.92 19.43
N ARG A 72 -5.08 15.80 18.16
CA ARG A 72 -6.46 15.51 17.77
C ARG A 72 -6.66 14.01 17.61
N TYR A 73 -6.50 13.28 18.71
CA TYR A 73 -6.52 11.81 18.71
C TYR A 73 -7.87 11.25 18.26
N MET A 74 -8.97 11.80 18.77
CA MET A 74 -10.31 11.34 18.38
C MET A 74 -10.60 11.63 16.91
N ASP A 75 -10.22 12.81 16.43
CA ASP A 75 -10.40 13.16 15.01
C ASP A 75 -9.52 12.31 14.10
N ALA A 76 -8.33 11.93 14.54
CA ALA A 76 -7.48 10.99 13.81
C ALA A 76 -8.12 9.60 13.73
N ILE A 77 -8.73 9.10 14.82
CA ILE A 77 -9.46 7.83 14.82
C ILE A 77 -10.67 7.92 13.87
N VAL A 78 -11.47 8.98 13.99
CA VAL A 78 -12.64 9.18 13.10
C VAL A 78 -12.19 9.28 11.63
N TYR A 79 -11.09 9.98 11.34
CA TYR A 79 -10.54 10.06 9.99
C TYR A 79 -10.07 8.69 9.49
N SER A 80 -9.38 7.91 10.32
CA SER A 80 -8.88 6.59 9.91
C SER A 80 -9.98 5.56 9.70
N VAL A 81 -11.06 5.62 10.47
CA VAL A 81 -12.18 4.67 10.37
C VAL A 81 -13.23 5.16 9.36
N ALA A 82 -13.83 6.33 9.59
CA ALA A 82 -14.92 6.82 8.76
C ALA A 82 -14.42 7.47 7.45
N GLY A 83 -13.39 8.31 7.51
CA GLY A 83 -12.83 8.99 6.35
C GLY A 83 -12.21 8.03 5.35
N TRP A 84 -11.42 7.08 5.83
CA TRP A 84 -10.83 6.05 4.99
C TRP A 84 -11.87 5.12 4.36
N SER A 85 -12.85 4.65 5.14
CA SER A 85 -13.95 3.83 4.63
C SER A 85 -14.78 4.56 3.58
N PHE A 86 -15.01 5.86 3.77
CA PHE A 86 -15.70 6.70 2.81
C PHE A 86 -14.94 6.81 1.48
N ILE A 87 -13.62 7.01 1.52
CA ILE A 87 -12.78 7.04 0.31
C ILE A 87 -12.82 5.69 -0.40
N GLN A 88 -12.68 4.57 0.34
CA GLN A 88 -12.75 3.23 -0.23
C GLN A 88 -14.10 2.95 -0.88
N LEU A 89 -15.20 3.36 -0.26
CA LEU A 89 -16.53 3.22 -0.83
C LEU A 89 -16.66 4.00 -2.15
N ASN A 90 -16.16 5.23 -2.22
CA ASN A 90 -16.14 6.01 -3.47
C ASN A 90 -15.31 5.31 -4.56
N VAL A 91 -14.13 4.78 -4.20
CA VAL A 91 -13.31 3.99 -5.14
C VAL A 91 -14.08 2.78 -5.65
N ALA A 92 -14.71 2.03 -4.75
CA ALA A 92 -15.48 0.84 -5.13
C ALA A 92 -16.64 1.17 -6.07
N ILE A 93 -17.44 2.20 -5.76
CA ILE A 93 -18.58 2.63 -6.59
C ILE A 93 -18.11 3.03 -7.99
N VAL A 94 -17.05 3.85 -8.08
CA VAL A 94 -16.55 4.32 -9.38
C VAL A 94 -15.93 3.17 -10.17
N LEU A 95 -15.19 2.26 -9.54
CA LEU A 95 -14.61 1.09 -10.21
C LEU A 95 -15.71 0.16 -10.74
N VAL A 96 -16.74 -0.11 -9.94
CA VAL A 96 -17.87 -0.94 -10.37
C VAL A 96 -18.59 -0.29 -11.56
N ALA A 97 -18.90 0.99 -11.50
CA ALA A 97 -19.52 1.70 -12.62
C ALA A 97 -18.64 1.67 -13.89
N PHE A 98 -17.34 1.87 -13.73
CA PHE A 98 -16.39 1.86 -14.82
C PHE A 98 -16.21 0.46 -15.43
N GLU A 99 -16.25 -0.61 -14.62
CA GLU A 99 -16.22 -1.99 -15.06
C GLU A 99 -17.36 -2.30 -16.06
N PHE A 100 -18.59 -1.84 -15.74
CA PHE A 100 -19.76 -2.07 -16.61
C PHE A 100 -19.75 -1.21 -17.88
N VAL A 101 -19.19 0.00 -17.83
CA VAL A 101 -19.35 0.98 -18.92
C VAL A 101 -18.16 0.98 -19.89
N ALA A 102 -16.96 0.86 -19.38
CA ALA A 102 -15.75 1.18 -20.14
C ALA A 102 -14.64 0.12 -20.10
N MET A 103 -14.63 -0.80 -19.14
CA MET A 103 -13.52 -1.74 -18.98
C MET A 103 -13.39 -2.70 -20.16
N SER A 104 -14.49 -3.09 -20.79
CA SER A 104 -14.50 -3.96 -21.98
C SER A 104 -13.80 -3.36 -23.21
N TYR A 105 -13.66 -2.04 -23.26
CA TYR A 105 -12.94 -1.34 -24.34
C TYR A 105 -11.43 -1.23 -24.10
N ILE A 106 -10.96 -1.61 -22.89
CA ILE A 106 -9.55 -1.51 -22.50
C ILE A 106 -8.88 -2.86 -22.69
N PRO A 107 -7.76 -2.95 -23.42
CA PRO A 107 -7.00 -4.19 -23.57
C PRO A 107 -6.58 -4.74 -22.20
N ASP A 108 -6.61 -6.05 -22.03
CA ASP A 108 -6.35 -6.75 -20.75
C ASP A 108 -5.04 -6.33 -20.08
N ALA A 109 -4.00 -6.09 -20.89
CA ALA A 109 -2.69 -5.63 -20.42
C ALA A 109 -2.74 -4.30 -19.64
N TYR A 110 -3.76 -3.45 -19.89
CA TYR A 110 -3.89 -2.13 -19.25
C TYR A 110 -4.99 -2.04 -18.20
N GLN A 111 -5.85 -3.04 -18.08
CA GLN A 111 -7.00 -2.99 -17.13
C GLN A 111 -6.57 -2.79 -15.69
N MET A 112 -5.52 -3.49 -15.22
CA MET A 112 -5.00 -3.32 -13.86
C MET A 112 -4.43 -1.91 -13.64
N ALA A 113 -3.68 -1.39 -14.59
CA ALA A 113 -3.13 -0.04 -14.52
C ALA A 113 -4.24 1.01 -14.48
N THR A 114 -5.31 0.82 -15.23
CA THR A 114 -6.50 1.68 -15.25
C THR A 114 -7.22 1.67 -13.89
N ARG A 115 -7.44 0.50 -13.29
CA ARG A 115 -8.05 0.39 -11.94
C ARG A 115 -7.22 1.13 -10.89
N ILE A 116 -5.91 0.94 -10.90
CA ILE A 116 -4.99 1.65 -9.99
C ILE A 116 -5.02 3.16 -10.24
N GLY A 117 -5.04 3.59 -11.50
CA GLY A 117 -5.13 5.00 -11.89
C GLY A 117 -6.41 5.66 -11.38
N ILE A 118 -7.57 5.04 -11.55
CA ILE A 118 -8.87 5.52 -11.04
C ILE A 118 -8.82 5.65 -9.51
N ALA A 119 -8.37 4.61 -8.82
CA ALA A 119 -8.26 4.62 -7.36
C ALA A 119 -7.32 5.75 -6.87
N ALA A 120 -6.20 5.96 -7.55
CA ALA A 120 -5.24 7.02 -7.23
C ALA A 120 -5.84 8.42 -7.44
N ILE A 121 -6.59 8.63 -8.53
CA ILE A 121 -7.24 9.92 -8.83
C ILE A 121 -8.27 10.25 -7.74
N ILE A 122 -9.10 9.28 -7.34
CA ILE A 122 -10.11 9.48 -6.29
C ILE A 122 -9.43 9.79 -4.95
N TRP A 123 -8.38 9.05 -4.60
CA TRP A 123 -7.61 9.29 -3.38
C TRP A 123 -6.97 10.68 -3.39
N LEU A 124 -6.35 11.09 -4.50
CA LEU A 124 -5.76 12.42 -4.67
C LEU A 124 -6.81 13.54 -4.55
N PHE A 125 -7.99 13.34 -5.13
CA PHE A 125 -9.10 14.30 -5.02
C PHE A 125 -9.50 14.54 -3.56
N TRP A 126 -9.69 13.48 -2.77
CA TRP A 126 -10.05 13.61 -1.35
C TRP A 126 -8.90 14.19 -0.52
N SER A 127 -7.66 13.79 -0.79
CA SER A 127 -6.48 14.38 -0.13
C SER A 127 -6.35 15.88 -0.44
N PHE A 128 -6.65 16.29 -1.67
CA PHE A 128 -6.70 17.68 -2.08
C PHE A 128 -7.77 18.47 -1.30
N MET A 129 -8.97 17.92 -1.17
CA MET A 129 -10.06 18.54 -0.40
C MET A 129 -9.68 18.71 1.08
N VAL A 130 -9.13 17.68 1.70
CA VAL A 130 -8.64 17.75 3.08
C VAL A 130 -7.57 18.82 3.22
N ALA A 131 -6.57 18.83 2.32
CA ALA A 131 -5.48 19.80 2.37
C ALA A 131 -5.95 21.25 2.27
N ARG A 132 -6.97 21.52 1.46
CA ARG A 132 -7.52 22.88 1.29
C ARG A 132 -8.26 23.40 2.52
N TRP A 133 -8.96 22.52 3.24
CA TRP A 133 -9.83 22.91 4.35
C TRP A 133 -9.25 22.67 5.74
N THR A 134 -8.03 22.14 5.83
CA THR A 134 -7.35 21.81 7.09
C THR A 134 -7.22 23.03 8.03
N ASP A 135 -6.84 24.20 7.52
CA ASP A 135 -6.71 25.40 8.34
C ASP A 135 -8.05 25.87 8.90
N ALA A 136 -9.11 25.78 8.09
CA ALA A 136 -10.47 26.13 8.50
C ALA A 136 -10.97 25.16 9.59
N TYR A 137 -10.71 23.87 9.41
CA TYR A 137 -11.00 22.86 10.42
C TYR A 137 -10.27 23.14 11.74
N TYR A 138 -8.96 23.42 11.69
CA TYR A 138 -8.15 23.71 12.88
C TYR A 138 -8.61 25.01 13.58
N TYR A 139 -9.00 26.01 12.82
CA TYR A 139 -9.58 27.24 13.36
C TYR A 139 -10.90 26.99 14.12
N ARG A 140 -11.86 26.27 13.51
CA ARG A 140 -13.13 25.93 14.19
C ARG A 140 -12.89 25.20 15.50
N MET A 141 -11.94 24.30 15.48
CA MET A 141 -11.53 23.52 16.63
C MET A 141 -10.94 24.42 17.73
N ALA A 142 -9.99 25.31 17.37
CA ALA A 142 -9.44 26.27 18.29
C ALA A 142 -10.53 27.13 18.96
N ARG A 143 -11.51 27.55 18.16
CA ARG A 143 -12.64 28.36 18.65
C ARG A 143 -13.52 27.59 19.64
N ARG A 144 -13.75 26.31 19.42
CA ARG A 144 -14.50 25.46 20.35
C ARG A 144 -13.73 25.30 21.66
N GLU A 145 -12.48 24.89 21.60
CA GLU A 145 -11.67 24.68 22.81
C GLU A 145 -11.48 25.98 23.63
N ILE A 146 -11.38 27.13 22.95
CA ILE A 146 -11.32 28.44 23.62
C ILE A 146 -12.65 28.77 24.30
N ALA A 147 -13.78 28.48 23.66
CA ALA A 147 -15.09 28.69 24.25
C ALA A 147 -15.29 27.79 25.48
N ASP A 148 -14.91 26.52 25.38
CA ASP A 148 -14.98 25.57 26.51
C ASP A 148 -14.09 26.05 27.67
N ALA A 149 -12.85 26.50 27.39
CA ALA A 149 -11.96 27.02 28.41
C ALA A 149 -12.50 28.27 29.13
N ILE A 150 -13.17 29.17 28.40
CA ILE A 150 -13.78 30.37 29.00
C ILE A 150 -15.00 29.99 29.84
N ASN A 151 -15.84 29.05 29.37
CA ASN A 151 -17.03 28.60 30.10
C ASN A 151 -16.68 27.83 31.36
N ASP A 152 -15.68 26.95 31.31
CA ASP A 152 -15.28 26.13 32.45
C ASP A 152 -14.50 26.94 33.51
N TYR A 153 -13.73 27.93 33.07
CA TYR A 153 -12.83 28.74 33.93
C TYR A 153 -13.03 30.25 33.74
N PRO A 154 -14.21 30.82 33.96
CA PRO A 154 -14.57 32.19 33.54
C PRO A 154 -13.73 33.31 34.19
N ARG A 155 -13.12 33.05 35.35
CA ARG A 155 -12.33 34.03 36.10
C ARG A 155 -10.90 33.59 36.36
N ASP A 156 -10.50 32.44 35.93
CA ASP A 156 -9.18 31.85 36.20
C ASP A 156 -8.35 31.76 34.91
N GLU A 157 -7.58 32.80 34.63
CA GLU A 157 -6.71 32.82 33.44
C GLU A 157 -5.63 31.71 33.49
N ALA A 158 -5.15 31.34 34.68
CA ALA A 158 -4.15 30.29 34.80
C ALA A 158 -4.73 28.92 34.44
N ALA A 159 -5.96 28.65 34.88
CA ALA A 159 -6.69 27.44 34.50
C ALA A 159 -7.04 27.41 33.00
N GLN A 160 -7.49 28.55 32.42
CA GLN A 160 -7.71 28.65 30.96
C GLN A 160 -6.43 28.35 30.19
N GLN A 161 -5.30 28.93 30.59
CA GLN A 161 -4.01 28.70 29.96
C GLN A 161 -3.57 27.22 30.08
N ALA A 162 -3.74 26.63 31.26
CA ALA A 162 -3.40 25.22 31.48
C ALA A 162 -4.25 24.29 30.62
N HIS A 163 -5.56 24.54 30.55
CA HIS A 163 -6.50 23.80 29.71
C HIS A 163 -6.10 23.90 28.23
N LEU A 164 -5.93 25.11 27.69
CA LEU A 164 -5.60 25.34 26.29
C LEU A 164 -4.23 24.78 25.89
N ARG A 165 -3.25 24.78 26.79
CA ARG A 165 -1.95 24.13 26.57
C ARG A 165 -2.04 22.61 26.58
N ARG A 166 -2.96 22.04 27.38
CA ARG A 166 -3.18 20.60 27.45
C ARG A 166 -3.87 20.10 26.17
N GLU A 167 -4.94 20.75 25.74
CA GLU A 167 -5.73 20.34 24.57
C GLU A 167 -5.08 20.77 23.23
N GLY A 168 -4.38 21.90 23.24
CA GLY A 168 -3.71 22.45 22.06
C GLY A 168 -2.22 22.10 21.95
N GLY A 169 -1.52 22.87 21.11
CA GLY A 169 -0.08 22.69 20.86
C GLY A 169 0.22 21.53 19.92
N VAL A 170 1.35 20.86 20.18
CA VAL A 170 1.84 19.75 19.36
C VAL A 170 2.36 18.61 20.21
N SER A 171 2.24 17.38 19.72
CA SER A 171 2.74 16.15 20.33
C SER A 171 3.71 15.42 19.39
N LEU A 172 4.98 15.35 19.78
CA LEU A 172 5.96 14.53 19.05
C LEU A 172 5.66 13.04 19.20
N PHE A 173 5.13 12.65 20.36
CA PHE A 173 4.66 11.28 20.57
C PHE A 173 3.52 10.93 19.60
N GLY A 174 2.53 11.83 19.45
CA GLY A 174 1.46 11.65 18.47
C GLY A 174 1.99 11.52 17.04
N LEU A 175 3.01 12.32 16.68
CA LEU A 175 3.65 12.21 15.37
C LEU A 175 4.34 10.85 15.18
N ALA A 176 5.11 10.40 16.17
CA ALA A 176 5.77 9.08 16.14
C ALA A 176 4.76 7.94 16.04
N LEU A 177 3.66 8.02 16.80
CA LEU A 177 2.55 7.07 16.72
C LEU A 177 1.94 7.02 15.31
N GLY A 178 1.74 8.18 14.68
CA GLY A 178 1.21 8.27 13.32
C GLY A 178 2.10 7.60 12.28
N PHE A 179 3.41 7.82 12.35
CA PHE A 179 4.35 7.14 11.46
C PHE A 179 4.48 5.64 11.76
N GLY A 180 4.42 5.25 13.04
CA GLY A 180 4.40 3.84 13.44
C GLY A 180 3.17 3.11 12.88
N PHE A 181 2.00 3.72 12.96
CA PHE A 181 0.77 3.17 12.35
C PHE A 181 0.89 3.05 10.83
N PHE A 182 1.46 4.05 10.16
CA PHE A 182 1.69 4.01 8.72
C PHE A 182 2.65 2.89 8.31
N ALA A 183 3.76 2.73 9.04
CA ALA A 183 4.70 1.64 8.81
C ALA A 183 4.05 0.26 9.04
N PHE A 184 3.24 0.13 10.08
CA PHE A 184 2.46 -1.07 10.36
C PHE A 184 1.46 -1.38 9.22
N ALA A 185 0.73 -0.38 8.73
CA ALA A 185 -0.19 -0.55 7.61
C ALA A 185 0.54 -1.03 6.33
N LEU A 186 1.71 -0.45 6.02
CA LEU A 186 2.54 -0.90 4.90
C LEU A 186 3.02 -2.35 5.09
N MET A 187 3.37 -2.73 6.31
CA MET A 187 3.75 -4.12 6.63
C MET A 187 2.58 -5.09 6.40
N VAL A 188 1.38 -4.75 6.87
CA VAL A 188 0.16 -5.54 6.66
C VAL A 188 -0.15 -5.69 5.16
N ILE A 189 -0.06 -4.58 4.40
CA ILE A 189 -0.24 -4.61 2.94
C ILE A 189 0.77 -5.57 2.30
N LYS A 190 2.05 -5.47 2.66
CA LYS A 190 3.10 -6.35 2.13
C LYS A 190 2.85 -7.82 2.46
N VAL A 191 2.47 -8.14 3.68
CA VAL A 191 2.30 -9.53 4.14
C VAL A 191 1.02 -10.16 3.63
N GLN A 192 -0.08 -9.42 3.57
CA GLN A 192 -1.40 -9.97 3.21
C GLN A 192 -1.75 -9.82 1.73
N PHE A 193 -1.49 -8.66 1.13
CA PHE A 193 -1.93 -8.38 -0.24
C PHE A 193 -0.93 -8.79 -1.30
N LEU A 194 0.37 -8.71 -1.02
CA LEU A 194 1.40 -9.10 -1.99
C LEU A 194 1.28 -10.57 -2.42
N PRO A 195 1.06 -11.54 -1.51
CA PRO A 195 0.85 -12.93 -1.90
C PRO A 195 -0.40 -13.16 -2.76
N ILE A 196 -1.47 -12.41 -2.52
CA ILE A 196 -2.72 -12.53 -3.30
C ILE A 196 -2.46 -12.16 -4.78
N ILE A 197 -1.62 -11.15 -5.04
CA ILE A 197 -1.27 -10.71 -6.40
C ILE A 197 -0.19 -11.61 -7.01
N ALA A 198 0.74 -12.09 -6.18
CA ALA A 198 1.88 -12.87 -6.62
C ALA A 198 1.50 -14.32 -6.99
N LYS A 199 0.60 -14.95 -6.22
CA LYS A 199 0.23 -16.37 -6.38
C LYS A 199 -0.26 -16.73 -7.80
N PRO A 200 -1.26 -16.03 -8.38
CA PRO A 200 -1.74 -16.38 -9.73
C PRO A 200 -0.64 -16.33 -10.78
N LYS A 201 0.17 -15.25 -10.76
CA LYS A 201 1.30 -15.10 -11.68
C LYS A 201 2.40 -16.11 -11.47
N ALA A 202 2.68 -16.48 -10.22
CA ALA A 202 3.65 -17.52 -9.92
C ALA A 202 3.19 -18.87 -10.45
N ASN A 203 1.91 -19.21 -10.24
CA ASN A 203 1.33 -20.45 -10.75
C ASN A 203 1.35 -20.51 -12.27
N GLU A 204 1.06 -19.42 -12.97
CA GLU A 204 1.15 -19.32 -14.43
C GLU A 204 2.57 -19.62 -14.92
N VAL A 205 3.58 -18.93 -14.42
CA VAL A 205 4.98 -19.14 -14.80
C VAL A 205 5.46 -20.54 -14.45
N LEU A 206 5.05 -21.07 -13.31
CA LEU A 206 5.41 -22.44 -12.90
C LEU A 206 4.75 -23.49 -13.79
N PHE A 207 3.48 -23.32 -14.13
CA PHE A 207 2.75 -24.19 -15.05
C PHE A 207 3.40 -24.20 -16.43
N ASP A 208 3.68 -23.02 -17.00
CA ASP A 208 4.35 -22.89 -18.29
C ASP A 208 5.74 -23.54 -18.26
N THR A 209 6.49 -23.33 -17.17
CA THR A 209 7.83 -23.92 -17.02
C THR A 209 7.77 -25.45 -16.95
N TYR A 210 6.80 -25.98 -16.22
CA TYR A 210 6.59 -27.43 -16.10
C TYR A 210 6.16 -28.02 -17.45
N ASP A 211 5.23 -27.41 -18.15
CA ASP A 211 4.71 -27.90 -19.44
C ASP A 211 5.82 -27.94 -20.52
N VAL A 212 6.59 -26.85 -20.62
CA VAL A 212 7.73 -26.77 -21.55
C VAL A 212 8.80 -27.79 -21.20
N ALA A 213 9.15 -27.91 -19.90
CA ALA A 213 10.15 -28.89 -19.44
C ALA A 213 9.68 -30.34 -19.69
N LYS A 214 8.42 -30.63 -19.37
CA LYS A 214 7.82 -31.97 -19.59
C LYS A 214 7.72 -32.34 -21.06
N THR A 215 7.32 -31.39 -21.89
CA THR A 215 7.28 -31.58 -23.35
C THR A 215 8.68 -31.86 -23.91
N THR A 216 9.68 -31.11 -23.41
CA THR A 216 11.08 -31.34 -23.81
C THR A 216 11.59 -32.70 -23.32
N GLN A 217 11.28 -33.08 -22.08
CA GLN A 217 11.63 -34.38 -21.50
C GLN A 217 11.06 -35.54 -22.34
N ASN A 218 9.79 -35.45 -22.74
CA ASN A 218 9.17 -36.47 -23.59
C ASN A 218 9.89 -36.64 -24.95
N ARG A 219 10.34 -35.53 -25.55
CA ARG A 219 11.13 -35.55 -26.79
C ARG A 219 12.51 -36.16 -26.58
N VAL A 220 13.18 -35.82 -25.51
CA VAL A 220 14.49 -36.35 -25.11
C VAL A 220 14.38 -37.85 -24.83
N ALA A 221 13.37 -38.29 -24.09
CA ALA A 221 13.12 -39.67 -23.75
C ALA A 221 12.93 -40.54 -25.03
N LEU A 222 12.14 -40.07 -26.01
CA LEU A 222 11.95 -40.76 -27.30
C LEU A 222 13.28 -40.91 -28.08
N MET A 223 14.14 -39.88 -28.02
CA MET A 223 15.46 -39.96 -28.69
C MET A 223 16.42 -40.88 -27.93
N TYR A 224 16.40 -40.80 -26.61
CA TYR A 224 17.22 -41.65 -25.72
C TYR A 224 16.87 -43.14 -25.95
N GLN A 225 15.60 -43.51 -25.99
CA GLN A 225 15.14 -44.85 -26.28
C GLN A 225 15.65 -45.36 -27.63
N LYS A 226 15.77 -44.49 -28.64
CA LYS A 226 16.25 -44.88 -29.99
C LYS A 226 17.77 -45.00 -30.09
N THR A 227 18.50 -44.21 -29.37
CA THR A 227 19.95 -44.04 -29.55
C THR A 227 20.80 -44.57 -28.38
N GLY A 228 20.18 -44.81 -27.21
CA GLY A 228 20.86 -45.14 -25.96
C GLY A 228 21.80 -44.04 -25.46
N ARG A 229 21.63 -42.77 -25.93
CA ARG A 229 22.48 -41.62 -25.54
C ARG A 229 21.67 -40.40 -25.33
N CYS A 230 22.04 -39.57 -24.37
CA CYS A 230 21.43 -38.30 -24.11
C CYS A 230 21.68 -37.29 -25.26
N PRO A 231 20.64 -36.69 -25.88
CA PRO A 231 20.77 -35.78 -27.01
C PRO A 231 21.10 -34.35 -26.55
N VAL A 232 22.26 -34.12 -25.99
CA VAL A 232 22.71 -32.82 -25.41
C VAL A 232 22.65 -31.66 -26.43
N ASN A 233 22.79 -31.94 -27.74
CA ASN A 233 22.81 -30.96 -28.79
C ASN A 233 21.45 -30.83 -29.54
N LEU A 234 20.34 -31.21 -28.90
CA LEU A 234 19.03 -31.07 -29.48
C LEU A 234 18.66 -29.60 -29.69
N PRO A 235 18.30 -29.15 -30.90
CA PRO A 235 17.86 -27.79 -31.09
C PRO A 235 16.52 -27.58 -30.39
N LEU A 236 16.51 -26.70 -29.37
CA LEU A 236 15.36 -26.37 -28.54
C LEU A 236 14.66 -25.13 -29.07
N ASN A 237 13.55 -25.26 -29.73
CA ASN A 237 12.71 -24.13 -30.17
C ASN A 237 11.70 -23.68 -29.08
N THR A 238 11.87 -24.20 -27.86
CA THR A 238 10.92 -23.99 -26.74
C THR A 238 11.40 -22.98 -25.71
N GLU A 239 12.60 -22.42 -25.90
CA GLU A 239 13.09 -21.35 -25.04
C GLU A 239 12.23 -20.07 -25.16
N THR A 240 11.76 -19.57 -24.04
CA THR A 240 11.07 -18.30 -23.94
C THR A 240 11.97 -17.26 -23.25
N GLN A 241 11.55 -16.00 -23.25
CA GLN A 241 12.28 -14.96 -22.50
C GLN A 241 12.36 -15.27 -20.99
N GLN A 242 11.44 -16.07 -20.47
CA GLN A 242 11.32 -16.39 -19.04
C GLN A 242 11.78 -17.79 -18.66
N ILE A 243 12.00 -18.68 -19.63
CA ILE A 243 12.37 -20.07 -19.39
C ILE A 243 13.58 -20.41 -20.27
N ARG A 244 14.64 -20.91 -19.62
CA ARG A 244 15.82 -21.48 -20.29
C ARG A 244 15.80 -22.98 -20.07
N ILE A 245 15.99 -23.75 -21.16
CA ILE A 245 16.09 -25.20 -21.12
C ILE A 245 17.50 -25.62 -21.47
N GLU A 246 18.05 -26.51 -20.66
CA GLU A 246 19.34 -27.16 -20.91
C GLU A 246 19.17 -28.66 -20.83
N ILE A 247 19.89 -29.39 -21.70
CA ILE A 247 19.94 -30.85 -21.68
C ILE A 247 21.39 -31.23 -21.31
N ASP A 248 21.56 -32.04 -20.28
CA ASP A 248 22.87 -32.45 -19.79
C ASP A 248 22.88 -33.98 -19.53
N ASN A 249 24.07 -34.58 -19.50
CA ASN A 249 24.27 -35.98 -19.12
C ASN A 249 24.17 -36.18 -17.61
N LYS A 250 24.11 -35.13 -16.81
CA LYS A 250 24.08 -35.16 -15.35
C LYS A 250 23.06 -34.20 -14.79
N ALA A 251 22.35 -34.63 -13.76
CA ALA A 251 21.54 -33.73 -12.92
C ALA A 251 22.35 -33.35 -11.67
N ALA A 252 22.44 -32.05 -11.37
CA ALA A 252 23.11 -31.60 -10.15
C ALA A 252 22.38 -32.15 -8.92
N GLY A 253 23.10 -32.88 -8.06
CA GLY A 253 22.57 -33.45 -6.83
C GLY A 253 22.06 -34.89 -6.92
N VAL A 254 22.10 -35.52 -8.09
CA VAL A 254 21.73 -36.93 -8.29
C VAL A 254 22.94 -37.70 -8.80
N ALA A 255 23.37 -38.74 -8.07
CA ALA A 255 24.66 -39.43 -8.32
C ALA A 255 24.67 -40.31 -9.57
N GLU A 256 23.52 -40.88 -9.97
CA GLU A 256 23.42 -41.91 -11.01
C GLU A 256 22.46 -41.49 -12.13
N THR A 257 22.71 -40.34 -12.75
CA THR A 257 21.93 -39.90 -13.91
C THR A 257 22.77 -39.93 -15.17
N ASP A 258 22.18 -40.30 -16.27
CA ASP A 258 22.82 -40.34 -17.59
C ASP A 258 22.16 -39.37 -18.59
N CYS A 259 21.01 -38.79 -18.26
CA CYS A 259 20.35 -37.75 -19.03
C CYS A 259 19.43 -36.87 -18.15
N ALA A 260 19.49 -35.56 -18.34
CA ALA A 260 18.65 -34.61 -17.62
C ALA A 260 18.20 -33.47 -18.50
N VAL A 261 16.96 -33.00 -18.24
CA VAL A 261 16.38 -31.78 -18.81
C VAL A 261 16.19 -30.77 -17.68
N ILE A 262 16.91 -29.67 -17.77
CA ILE A 262 16.97 -28.62 -16.73
C ILE A 262 16.22 -27.41 -17.27
N ALA A 263 15.11 -27.03 -16.63
CA ALA A 263 14.37 -25.81 -16.93
C ALA A 263 14.65 -24.77 -15.83
N THR A 264 15.23 -23.64 -16.24
CA THR A 264 15.56 -22.53 -15.33
C THR A 264 14.64 -21.35 -15.60
N ILE A 265 13.99 -20.85 -14.55
CA ILE A 265 13.14 -19.64 -14.62
C ILE A 265 14.07 -18.43 -14.58
N ARG A 266 13.86 -17.48 -15.50
CA ARG A 266 14.67 -16.25 -15.61
C ARG A 266 13.84 -15.04 -16.00
N ASN A 267 14.36 -13.81 -15.74
CA ASN A 267 13.77 -12.55 -16.18
C ASN A 267 12.34 -12.28 -15.67
N VAL A 268 11.90 -12.96 -14.61
CA VAL A 268 10.62 -12.65 -13.98
C VAL A 268 10.71 -11.39 -13.11
N LYS A 269 9.71 -10.51 -13.27
CA LYS A 269 9.66 -9.19 -12.61
C LYS A 269 8.86 -9.27 -11.30
N PHE A 270 8.88 -8.18 -10.53
CA PHE A 270 8.00 -8.01 -9.38
C PHE A 270 6.52 -8.27 -9.77
N PRO A 271 5.72 -8.98 -8.96
CA PRO A 271 6.00 -9.41 -7.59
C PRO A 271 6.65 -10.80 -7.44
N ILE A 272 6.90 -11.54 -8.52
CA ILE A 272 7.37 -12.93 -8.51
C ILE A 272 8.87 -13.08 -8.80
N ARG A 273 9.65 -12.03 -8.61
CA ARG A 273 11.10 -12.03 -8.84
C ARG A 273 11.87 -13.13 -8.07
N TYR A 274 11.28 -13.63 -6.99
CA TYR A 274 11.86 -14.71 -6.18
C TYR A 274 11.92 -16.07 -6.90
N LEU A 275 11.21 -16.21 -8.03
CA LEU A 275 11.28 -17.41 -8.87
C LEU A 275 12.49 -17.40 -9.83
N ASN A 276 13.20 -16.28 -10.01
CA ASN A 276 14.39 -16.28 -10.84
C ASN A 276 15.43 -17.27 -10.28
N ASP A 277 16.12 -17.94 -11.21
CA ASP A 277 17.15 -18.93 -10.94
C ASP A 277 16.65 -20.21 -10.24
N GLN A 278 15.31 -20.35 -10.09
CA GLN A 278 14.73 -21.61 -9.66
C GLN A 278 14.67 -22.60 -10.84
N THR A 279 14.91 -23.87 -10.52
CA THR A 279 15.03 -24.94 -11.53
C THR A 279 14.01 -26.05 -11.30
N LEU A 280 13.52 -26.58 -12.40
CA LEU A 280 12.83 -27.87 -12.52
C LEU A 280 13.72 -28.80 -13.33
N VAL A 281 14.04 -29.98 -12.79
CA VAL A 281 14.95 -30.92 -13.40
C VAL A 281 14.24 -32.25 -13.55
N PHE A 282 14.06 -32.70 -14.80
CA PHE A 282 13.66 -34.06 -15.13
C PHE A 282 14.92 -34.85 -15.44
N TYR A 283 15.15 -35.97 -14.78
CA TYR A 283 16.33 -36.77 -14.94
C TYR A 283 15.99 -38.25 -15.12
N HIS A 284 16.83 -38.94 -15.88
CA HIS A 284 16.71 -40.36 -16.13
C HIS A 284 17.58 -41.18 -15.17
N LEU A 285 16.96 -42.23 -14.61
CA LEU A 285 17.62 -43.19 -13.75
C LEU A 285 17.89 -44.50 -14.54
N PRO A 286 19.15 -44.84 -14.84
CA PRO A 286 19.45 -46.00 -15.68
C PRO A 286 19.05 -47.34 -15.04
N GLU A 287 19.09 -47.45 -13.68
CA GLU A 287 18.72 -48.68 -12.97
C GLU A 287 17.23 -49.08 -13.13
N GLY A 288 16.32 -48.10 -13.31
CA GLY A 288 14.87 -48.36 -13.44
C GLY A 288 14.28 -48.03 -14.79
N ASP A 289 15.07 -47.54 -15.77
CA ASP A 289 14.59 -46.98 -17.05
C ASP A 289 13.42 -46.00 -16.85
N SER A 290 13.53 -45.17 -15.79
CA SER A 290 12.46 -44.26 -15.38
C SER A 290 12.96 -42.80 -15.37
N TRP A 291 12.00 -41.88 -15.58
CA TRP A 291 12.25 -40.44 -15.47
C TRP A 291 11.61 -39.90 -14.22
N ASP A 292 12.42 -39.29 -13.39
CA ASP A 292 11.98 -38.60 -12.18
C ASP A 292 12.11 -37.10 -12.30
N CYS A 293 11.54 -36.36 -11.34
CA CYS A 293 11.54 -34.89 -11.33
C CYS A 293 11.97 -34.37 -9.95
N MET A 294 12.88 -33.40 -9.94
CA MET A 294 13.25 -32.64 -8.76
C MET A 294 13.10 -31.13 -9.01
N SER A 295 12.94 -30.38 -7.94
CA SER A 295 12.76 -28.94 -8.02
C SER A 295 13.55 -28.21 -6.92
N SER A 296 14.16 -27.08 -7.27
CA SER A 296 14.75 -26.16 -6.27
C SER A 296 13.70 -25.28 -5.59
N LEU A 297 12.43 -25.35 -6.01
CA LEU A 297 11.33 -24.58 -5.44
C LEU A 297 10.96 -25.05 -4.03
N ASN A 298 10.38 -24.15 -3.26
CA ASN A 298 9.76 -24.52 -1.98
C ASN A 298 8.66 -25.57 -2.22
N LYS A 299 8.57 -26.60 -1.36
CA LYS A 299 7.57 -27.69 -1.41
C LYS A 299 6.12 -27.24 -1.67
N LYS A 300 5.74 -26.04 -1.24
CA LYS A 300 4.39 -25.47 -1.48
C LYS A 300 4.16 -24.93 -2.89
N LEU A 301 5.22 -24.75 -3.66
CA LEU A 301 5.18 -24.19 -5.02
C LEU A 301 5.62 -25.19 -6.08
N ALA A 302 6.34 -26.22 -5.69
CA ALA A 302 6.76 -27.26 -6.60
C ALA A 302 5.56 -28.12 -7.07
N PRO A 303 5.54 -28.56 -8.33
CA PRO A 303 4.57 -29.54 -8.82
C PRO A 303 4.60 -30.81 -7.98
N GLU A 304 3.43 -31.42 -7.74
CA GLU A 304 3.34 -32.64 -6.92
C GLU A 304 4.25 -33.76 -7.42
N SER A 305 4.38 -33.89 -8.73
CA SER A 305 5.28 -34.88 -9.37
C SER A 305 6.77 -34.61 -9.21
N CYS A 306 7.18 -33.44 -8.69
CA CYS A 306 8.56 -33.03 -8.46
C CYS A 306 8.84 -32.78 -6.96
N ASN A 307 7.95 -33.23 -6.08
CA ASN A 307 8.01 -33.04 -4.63
C ASN A 307 8.39 -34.32 -3.86
N GLU A 308 8.51 -35.44 -4.54
CA GLU A 308 8.95 -36.68 -3.88
C GLU A 308 10.39 -36.49 -3.39
N ASP A 309 10.54 -36.56 -2.05
CA ASP A 309 11.82 -36.59 -1.40
C ASP A 309 12.59 -37.82 -1.96
N THR A 310 13.58 -37.57 -2.80
CA THR A 310 14.57 -38.61 -3.11
C THR A 310 15.20 -39.03 -1.78
N PRO A 311 15.35 -40.33 -1.52
CA PRO A 311 15.79 -40.89 -0.28
C PRO A 311 17.19 -40.42 0.15
#